data_cf2333f9c55f88d1152161b6b6305d66
#
_entry.id   cf2333f9c55f88d1152161b6b6305d66
#
_cell.length_a   1.000
_cell.length_b   1.000
_cell.length_c   1.000
_cell.angle_alpha   90.00
_cell.angle_beta   90.00
_cell.angle_gamma   90.00
#
_symmetry.space_group_name_H-M   'P 1'
#
loop_
_entity.id
_entity.type
_entity.pdbx_description
1 polymer ?
#
loop_
_entity_poly.entity_id
_entity_poly.type
_entity_poly.pdbx_seq_one_letter_code
_entity_poly.pdbx_strand_id
1 'polypeptide(L)'
;MSPDEGASWAAASAPTAAEVIARQPALNPGELPIHDLMLHGWIALFGSSMAAMRAMSAAFGVVAILLVYLVGCELFASDSEKESALTPGDIRTVAGLAALVFAVNLVTIKYSREARMYPLMLAAILAQVAMFLRALRVGGLSNYAAVVVLTAVAIGSNFAAVLVPAAEGLWLLSVISRTGWRLDNAKARHGGAIAIALAAAGLILAPRLLSPLRAASAGAGGGWRKPPALFGPVALFNKATGSFAFPILAALAIWGVIRGWRSGARNAISFALLWMWAPPVMMVAASYAIAPVFVERYALSCFVPFFILVALGIFELPGDFVRIGALALAVAFSVGHIVSYDHKPHDAQYREAIAAAFSVLKPGEVMTVVPAYAIEVVRYYLPADQLDRAVRFDATAPAPAVLIVGDQNLAPDAFRSYRKEYPQVVTRLRGVTVLRR
;
A
#
# COMPACT_ATOMS: atom_id res chain seq x y z
N MET A 1 -13.52 12.37 3.38
CA MET A 1 -13.08 11.69 2.15
C MET A 1 -11.86 12.39 1.60
N SER A 2 -10.83 11.66 1.27
CA SER A 2 -9.67 12.19 0.54
C SER A 2 -9.95 12.25 -0.98
N PRO A 3 -9.19 13.03 -1.78
CA PRO A 3 -9.34 13.04 -3.23
C PRO A 3 -9.16 11.66 -3.88
N ASP A 4 -8.22 10.87 -3.37
CA ASP A 4 -7.97 9.50 -3.85
C ASP A 4 -9.18 8.57 -3.58
N GLU A 5 -9.84 8.69 -2.41
CA GLU A 5 -11.05 7.94 -2.09
C GLU A 5 -12.23 8.37 -2.98
N GLY A 6 -12.33 9.68 -3.28
CA GLY A 6 -13.32 10.23 -4.21
C GLY A 6 -13.20 9.64 -5.61
N ALA A 7 -11.97 9.48 -6.11
CA ALA A 7 -11.73 8.84 -7.40
C ALA A 7 -12.17 7.37 -7.41
N SER A 8 -11.86 6.59 -6.35
CA SER A 8 -12.31 5.19 -6.23
C SER A 8 -13.84 5.09 -6.12
N TRP A 9 -14.48 5.99 -5.35
CA TRP A 9 -15.93 6.05 -5.27
C TRP A 9 -16.55 6.34 -6.65
N ALA A 10 -16.05 7.34 -7.36
CA ALA A 10 -16.60 7.74 -8.66
C ALA A 10 -16.46 6.64 -9.73
N ALA A 11 -15.36 5.88 -9.71
CA ALA A 11 -15.18 4.71 -10.56
C ALA A 11 -16.17 3.60 -10.18
N ALA A 12 -16.20 3.22 -8.89
CA ALA A 12 -17.00 2.11 -8.39
C ALA A 12 -18.52 2.38 -8.40
N SER A 13 -18.95 3.62 -8.36
CA SER A 13 -20.37 4.02 -8.41
C SER A 13 -20.93 4.09 -9.85
N ALA A 14 -20.19 3.61 -10.85
CA ALA A 14 -20.70 3.47 -12.21
C ALA A 14 -21.89 2.47 -12.25
N PRO A 15 -22.87 2.63 -13.16
CA PRO A 15 -24.04 1.74 -13.25
C PRO A 15 -23.70 0.28 -13.54
N THR A 16 -22.61 0.02 -14.29
CA THR A 16 -22.22 -1.33 -14.72
C THR A 16 -20.72 -1.57 -14.51
N ALA A 17 -20.34 -2.83 -14.35
CA ALA A 17 -18.93 -3.23 -14.27
C ALA A 17 -18.12 -2.82 -15.51
N ALA A 18 -18.72 -2.81 -16.69
CA ALA A 18 -18.10 -2.35 -17.93
C ALA A 18 -17.75 -0.85 -17.85
N GLU A 19 -18.65 -0.04 -17.30
CA GLU A 19 -18.40 1.38 -17.09
C GLU A 19 -17.37 1.64 -15.97
N VAL A 20 -17.30 0.82 -14.92
CA VAL A 20 -16.22 0.86 -13.94
C VAL A 20 -14.87 0.72 -14.65
N ILE A 21 -14.73 -0.29 -15.51
CA ILE A 21 -13.51 -0.55 -16.29
C ILE A 21 -13.18 0.63 -17.21
N ALA A 22 -14.20 1.24 -17.83
CA ALA A 22 -14.01 2.37 -18.75
C ALA A 22 -13.61 3.68 -18.04
N ARG A 23 -14.17 3.95 -16.85
CA ARG A 23 -13.89 5.18 -16.08
C ARG A 23 -12.56 5.14 -15.31
N GLN A 24 -12.16 3.95 -14.88
CA GLN A 24 -11.02 3.75 -13.99
C GLN A 24 -9.70 4.38 -14.50
N PRO A 25 -9.27 4.27 -15.79
CA PRO A 25 -8.01 4.84 -16.24
C PRO A 25 -7.93 6.36 -16.13
N ALA A 26 -9.06 7.06 -16.22
CA ALA A 26 -9.13 8.51 -16.08
C ALA A 26 -9.15 8.97 -14.61
N LEU A 27 -9.71 8.16 -13.72
CA LEU A 27 -9.88 8.48 -12.30
C LEU A 27 -8.70 8.02 -11.45
N ASN A 28 -8.19 6.81 -11.72
CA ASN A 28 -7.07 6.19 -11.01
C ASN A 28 -5.99 5.73 -12.00
N PRO A 29 -5.27 6.68 -12.66
CA PRO A 29 -4.22 6.33 -13.61
C PRO A 29 -3.09 5.58 -12.89
N GLY A 30 -2.71 4.42 -13.43
CA GLY A 30 -1.66 3.57 -12.83
C GLY A 30 -2.17 2.43 -11.97
N GLU A 31 -3.47 2.25 -11.89
CA GLU A 31 -4.13 1.12 -11.24
C GLU A 31 -4.90 0.30 -12.30
N LEU A 32 -5.20 -0.95 -11.97
CA LEU A 32 -6.11 -1.78 -12.75
C LEU A 32 -7.47 -1.84 -12.01
N PRO A 33 -8.56 -2.18 -12.69
CA PRO A 33 -9.91 -2.02 -12.15
C PRO A 33 -10.30 -3.03 -11.08
N ILE A 34 -9.39 -3.91 -10.59
CA ILE A 34 -9.74 -5.00 -9.67
C ILE A 34 -10.33 -4.45 -8.37
N HIS A 35 -9.68 -3.46 -7.76
CA HIS A 35 -10.19 -2.83 -6.55
C HIS A 35 -11.52 -2.14 -6.78
N ASP A 36 -11.64 -1.36 -7.85
CA ASP A 36 -12.84 -0.57 -8.12
C ASP A 36 -14.03 -1.48 -8.51
N LEU A 37 -13.78 -2.63 -9.17
CA LEU A 37 -14.79 -3.65 -9.42
C LEU A 37 -15.26 -4.34 -8.12
N MET A 38 -14.33 -4.65 -7.21
CA MET A 38 -14.71 -5.20 -5.90
C MET A 38 -15.49 -4.19 -5.08
N LEU A 39 -15.05 -2.91 -5.10
CA LEU A 39 -15.75 -1.82 -4.43
C LEU A 39 -17.14 -1.58 -5.03
N HIS A 40 -17.31 -1.72 -6.35
CA HIS A 40 -18.60 -1.67 -7.04
C HIS A 40 -19.58 -2.72 -6.49
N GLY A 41 -19.15 -3.99 -6.42
CA GLY A 41 -19.95 -5.06 -5.81
C GLY A 41 -20.22 -4.81 -4.31
N TRP A 42 -19.24 -4.27 -3.58
CA TRP A 42 -19.39 -3.91 -2.17
C TRP A 42 -20.42 -2.78 -1.96
N ILE A 43 -20.36 -1.73 -2.79
CA ILE A 43 -21.33 -0.62 -2.75
C ILE A 43 -22.74 -1.11 -3.05
N ALA A 44 -22.90 -2.04 -4.00
CA ALA A 44 -24.21 -2.63 -4.32
C ALA A 44 -24.83 -3.38 -3.12
N LEU A 45 -24.01 -3.97 -2.24
CA LEU A 45 -24.45 -4.71 -1.06
C LEU A 45 -24.62 -3.85 0.19
N PHE A 46 -23.72 -2.89 0.42
CA PHE A 46 -23.60 -2.17 1.70
C PHE A 46 -23.79 -0.66 1.56
N GLY A 47 -24.01 -0.15 0.34
CA GLY A 47 -24.14 1.28 0.06
C GLY A 47 -22.79 2.01 -0.05
N SER A 48 -22.86 3.26 -0.49
CA SER A 48 -21.71 4.13 -0.80
C SER A 48 -21.29 5.05 0.34
N SER A 49 -21.74 4.80 1.57
CA SER A 49 -21.30 5.62 2.71
C SER A 49 -19.79 5.43 2.95
N MET A 50 -19.13 6.49 3.47
CA MET A 50 -17.70 6.41 3.81
C MET A 50 -17.36 5.23 4.73
N ALA A 51 -18.23 4.97 5.72
CA ALA A 51 -18.04 3.85 6.63
C ALA A 51 -18.14 2.51 5.91
N ALA A 52 -19.13 2.33 5.03
CA ALA A 52 -19.29 1.11 4.24
C ALA A 52 -18.09 0.86 3.31
N MET A 53 -17.65 1.88 2.57
CA MET A 53 -16.50 1.74 1.67
C MET A 53 -15.19 1.44 2.41
N ARG A 54 -14.95 2.10 3.55
CA ARG A 54 -13.77 1.85 4.38
C ARG A 54 -13.81 0.49 5.08
N ALA A 55 -15.01 -0.05 5.36
CA ALA A 55 -15.17 -1.39 5.93
C ALA A 55 -14.61 -2.49 5.01
N MET A 56 -14.69 -2.34 3.69
CA MET A 56 -14.06 -3.27 2.75
C MET A 56 -12.53 -3.28 2.94
N SER A 57 -11.91 -2.11 3.01
CA SER A 57 -10.46 -2.00 3.26
C SER A 57 -10.07 -2.54 4.63
N ALA A 58 -10.87 -2.30 5.68
CA ALA A 58 -10.65 -2.84 7.01
C ALA A 58 -10.74 -4.38 7.03
N ALA A 59 -11.68 -4.97 6.29
CA ALA A 59 -11.79 -6.43 6.16
C ALA A 59 -10.53 -7.03 5.54
N PHE A 60 -9.99 -6.43 4.47
CA PHE A 60 -8.70 -6.87 3.90
C PHE A 60 -7.52 -6.63 4.85
N GLY A 61 -7.56 -5.58 5.68
CA GLY A 61 -6.59 -5.37 6.74
C GLY A 61 -6.56 -6.52 7.76
N VAL A 62 -7.74 -6.98 8.18
CA VAL A 62 -7.88 -8.17 9.07
C VAL A 62 -7.37 -9.43 8.38
N VAL A 63 -7.73 -9.64 7.11
CA VAL A 63 -7.22 -10.77 6.31
C VAL A 63 -5.69 -10.71 6.22
N ALA A 64 -5.10 -9.53 6.03
CA ALA A 64 -3.65 -9.36 5.99
C ALA A 64 -2.97 -9.80 7.30
N ILE A 65 -3.56 -9.54 8.48
CA ILE A 65 -3.02 -9.99 9.77
C ILE A 65 -2.95 -11.54 9.82
N LEU A 66 -4.02 -12.22 9.39
CA LEU A 66 -4.05 -13.68 9.32
C LEU A 66 -3.01 -14.22 8.32
N LEU A 67 -2.84 -13.52 7.20
CA LEU A 67 -1.86 -13.89 6.18
C LEU A 67 -0.41 -13.66 6.65
N VAL A 68 -0.12 -12.66 7.48
CA VAL A 68 1.20 -12.50 8.13
C VAL A 68 1.53 -13.73 8.98
N TYR A 69 0.56 -14.23 9.75
CA TYR A 69 0.73 -15.48 10.50
C TYR A 69 1.05 -16.66 9.56
N LEU A 70 0.29 -16.84 8.48
CA LEU A 70 0.51 -17.92 7.53
C LEU A 70 1.87 -17.81 6.82
N VAL A 71 2.25 -16.60 6.39
CA VAL A 71 3.57 -16.34 5.80
C VAL A 71 4.68 -16.70 6.78
N GLY A 72 4.57 -16.30 8.05
CA GLY A 72 5.53 -16.65 9.09
C GLY A 72 5.68 -18.17 9.26
N CYS A 73 4.55 -18.89 9.27
CA CYS A 73 4.55 -20.35 9.33
C CYS A 73 5.22 -20.98 8.10
N GLU A 74 4.87 -20.57 6.89
CA GLU A 74 5.43 -21.15 5.67
C GLU A 74 6.92 -20.78 5.48
N LEU A 75 7.31 -19.58 5.91
CA LEU A 75 8.69 -19.09 5.81
C LEU A 75 9.67 -19.98 6.59
N PHE A 76 9.33 -20.29 7.83
CA PHE A 76 10.19 -21.12 8.68
C PHE A 76 9.98 -22.62 8.49
N ALA A 77 8.81 -23.06 8.01
CA ALA A 77 8.56 -24.47 7.70
C ALA A 77 9.46 -24.99 6.58
N SER A 78 9.88 -24.15 5.65
CA SER A 78 10.75 -24.54 4.54
C SER A 78 12.15 -24.97 4.98
N ASP A 79 12.63 -24.45 6.11
CA ASP A 79 13.95 -24.80 6.66
C ASP A 79 13.89 -25.92 7.73
N SER A 80 12.68 -26.30 8.20
CA SER A 80 12.52 -27.17 9.37
C SER A 80 12.89 -28.64 9.13
N GLU A 81 12.98 -29.09 7.88
CA GLU A 81 13.14 -30.54 7.64
C GLU A 81 14.56 -31.08 7.82
N LYS A 82 15.61 -30.24 7.88
CA LYS A 82 17.00 -30.74 8.00
C LYS A 82 17.98 -29.88 8.82
N GLU A 83 17.74 -28.58 9.06
CA GLU A 83 18.75 -27.69 9.66
C GLU A 83 18.23 -26.70 10.71
N SER A 84 16.93 -26.43 10.80
CA SER A 84 16.40 -25.43 11.72
C SER A 84 16.19 -25.99 13.13
N ALA A 85 16.68 -25.26 14.13
CA ALA A 85 16.44 -25.56 15.56
C ALA A 85 15.02 -25.19 16.04
N LEU A 86 14.18 -24.56 15.19
CA LEU A 86 12.81 -24.15 15.55
C LEU A 86 11.85 -25.34 15.42
N THR A 87 11.15 -25.64 16.51
CA THR A 87 10.05 -26.61 16.51
C THR A 87 8.80 -26.04 15.82
N PRO A 88 7.84 -26.87 15.40
CA PRO A 88 6.55 -26.37 14.88
C PRO A 88 5.80 -25.47 15.87
N GLY A 89 5.98 -25.65 17.18
CA GLY A 89 5.44 -24.77 18.23
C GLY A 89 6.09 -23.40 18.22
N ASP A 90 7.43 -23.37 18.11
CA ASP A 90 8.20 -22.14 18.05
C ASP A 90 7.85 -21.31 16.81
N ILE A 91 7.73 -21.96 15.64
CA ILE A 91 7.32 -21.35 14.38
C ILE A 91 5.95 -20.65 14.53
N ARG A 92 4.96 -21.33 15.13
CA ARG A 92 3.63 -20.75 15.38
C ARG A 92 3.70 -19.57 16.35
N THR A 93 4.56 -19.65 17.36
CA THR A 93 4.78 -18.56 18.32
C THR A 93 5.38 -17.34 17.63
N VAL A 94 6.45 -17.51 16.86
CA VAL A 94 7.07 -16.43 16.09
C VAL A 94 6.08 -15.81 15.09
N ALA A 95 5.34 -16.63 14.36
CA ALA A 95 4.33 -16.17 13.41
C ALA A 95 3.20 -15.39 14.11
N GLY A 96 2.74 -15.86 15.28
CA GLY A 96 1.74 -15.17 16.11
C GLY A 96 2.22 -13.84 16.63
N LEU A 97 3.47 -13.76 17.12
CA LEU A 97 4.10 -12.52 17.55
C LEU A 97 4.23 -11.52 16.37
N ALA A 98 4.62 -11.99 15.19
CA ALA A 98 4.72 -11.16 14.00
C ALA A 98 3.34 -10.59 13.60
N ALA A 99 2.31 -11.41 13.59
CA ALA A 99 0.94 -10.99 13.30
C ALA A 99 0.43 -9.96 14.33
N LEU A 100 0.74 -10.14 15.62
CA LEU A 100 0.38 -9.20 16.69
C LEU A 100 1.07 -7.84 16.51
N VAL A 101 2.39 -7.83 16.33
CA VAL A 101 3.15 -6.56 16.14
C VAL A 101 2.71 -5.85 14.87
N PHE A 102 2.44 -6.60 13.80
CA PHE A 102 1.89 -6.05 12.55
C PHE A 102 0.49 -5.46 12.76
N ALA A 103 -0.40 -6.12 13.51
CA ALA A 103 -1.78 -5.69 13.74
C ALA A 103 -1.86 -4.34 14.48
N VAL A 104 -0.95 -4.10 15.41
CA VAL A 104 -0.91 -2.85 16.21
C VAL A 104 0.00 -1.76 15.60
N ASN A 105 0.48 -1.96 14.37
CA ASN A 105 1.34 -0.97 13.72
C ASN A 105 0.52 0.13 13.04
N LEU A 106 0.97 1.39 13.14
CA LEU A 106 0.30 2.54 12.56
C LEU A 106 0.08 2.39 11.05
N VAL A 107 1.06 1.88 10.31
CA VAL A 107 0.98 1.75 8.84
C VAL A 107 -0.16 0.82 8.44
N THR A 108 -0.30 -0.33 9.14
CA THR A 108 -1.39 -1.29 8.91
C THR A 108 -2.75 -0.63 9.15
N ILE A 109 -2.91 0.03 10.30
CA ILE A 109 -4.16 0.66 10.70
C ILE A 109 -4.51 1.83 9.77
N LYS A 110 -3.56 2.70 9.48
CA LYS A 110 -3.74 3.87 8.61
C LYS A 110 -4.31 3.47 7.25
N TYR A 111 -3.65 2.56 6.54
CA TYR A 111 -4.09 2.17 5.20
C TYR A 111 -5.35 1.30 5.20
N SER A 112 -5.63 0.55 6.27
CA SER A 112 -6.90 -0.17 6.44
C SER A 112 -8.11 0.76 6.69
N ARG A 113 -7.88 2.02 7.05
CA ARG A 113 -8.92 3.04 7.26
C ARG A 113 -9.21 3.89 6.02
N GLU A 114 -8.51 3.70 4.93
CA GLU A 114 -8.72 4.39 3.65
C GLU A 114 -9.50 3.48 2.68
N ALA A 115 -10.53 4.00 2.00
CA ALA A 115 -11.26 3.26 0.96
C ALA A 115 -10.42 3.19 -0.33
N ARG A 116 -9.29 2.49 -0.24
CA ARG A 116 -8.28 2.36 -1.30
C ARG A 116 -7.78 0.94 -1.45
N MET A 117 -7.17 0.64 -2.56
CA MET A 117 -6.69 -0.69 -2.95
C MET A 117 -5.53 -1.25 -2.10
N TYR A 118 -4.90 -0.46 -1.22
CA TYR A 118 -3.68 -0.87 -0.52
C TYR A 118 -3.85 -2.10 0.38
N PRO A 119 -4.93 -2.25 1.18
CA PRO A 119 -5.15 -3.46 1.97
C PRO A 119 -5.43 -4.68 1.12
N LEU A 120 -6.16 -4.54 0.00
CA LEU A 120 -6.39 -5.61 -0.96
C LEU A 120 -5.07 -6.05 -1.61
N MET A 121 -4.28 -5.10 -2.11
CA MET A 121 -2.95 -5.37 -2.66
C MET A 121 -2.07 -6.13 -1.64
N LEU A 122 -2.02 -5.66 -0.41
CA LEU A 122 -1.21 -6.27 0.65
C LEU A 122 -1.69 -7.69 0.97
N ALA A 123 -2.99 -7.91 1.14
CA ALA A 123 -3.55 -9.23 1.37
C ALA A 123 -3.24 -10.19 0.20
N ALA A 124 -3.38 -9.72 -1.04
CA ALA A 124 -3.05 -10.52 -2.22
C ALA A 124 -1.55 -10.86 -2.31
N ILE A 125 -0.66 -9.91 -2.01
CA ILE A 125 0.79 -10.15 -1.91
C ILE A 125 1.09 -11.20 -0.84
N LEU A 126 0.53 -11.06 0.36
CA LEU A 126 0.81 -11.98 1.45
C LEU A 126 0.30 -13.39 1.17
N ALA A 127 -0.90 -13.52 0.58
CA ALA A 127 -1.42 -14.79 0.12
C ALA A 127 -0.53 -15.41 -0.96
N GLN A 128 -0.04 -14.59 -1.90
CA GLN A 128 0.86 -14.99 -2.96
C GLN A 128 2.19 -15.49 -2.40
N VAL A 129 2.82 -14.74 -1.47
CA VAL A 129 4.08 -15.15 -0.81
C VAL A 129 3.90 -16.45 -0.02
N ALA A 130 2.80 -16.60 0.70
CA ALA A 130 2.50 -17.85 1.41
C ALA A 130 2.39 -19.04 0.44
N MET A 131 1.69 -18.86 -0.69
CA MET A 131 1.58 -19.89 -1.72
C MET A 131 2.91 -20.15 -2.45
N PHE A 132 3.71 -19.12 -2.68
CA PHE A 132 5.05 -19.24 -3.24
C PHE A 132 5.95 -20.11 -2.34
N LEU A 133 6.04 -19.79 -1.05
CA LEU A 133 6.83 -20.58 -0.09
C LEU A 133 6.31 -22.02 0.02
N ARG A 134 4.99 -22.20 0.06
CA ARG A 134 4.36 -23.51 0.05
C ARG A 134 4.63 -24.28 -1.22
N ALA A 135 4.56 -23.66 -2.38
CA ALA A 135 4.88 -24.29 -3.67
C ALA A 135 6.35 -24.74 -3.75
N LEU A 136 7.28 -23.95 -3.18
CA LEU A 136 8.68 -24.36 -3.07
C LEU A 136 8.88 -25.60 -2.19
N ARG A 137 8.09 -25.73 -1.13
CA ARG A 137 8.19 -26.85 -0.17
C ARG A 137 7.47 -28.11 -0.65
N VAL A 138 6.22 -27.96 -1.13
CA VAL A 138 5.33 -29.10 -1.42
C VAL A 138 5.18 -29.37 -2.91
N GLY A 139 5.37 -28.34 -3.77
CA GLY A 139 5.05 -28.40 -5.18
C GLY A 139 3.54 -28.38 -5.46
N GLY A 140 3.13 -28.95 -6.58
CA GLY A 140 1.73 -29.15 -6.97
C GLY A 140 1.17 -28.03 -7.86
N LEU A 141 0.41 -28.43 -8.89
CA LEU A 141 -0.13 -27.50 -9.89
C LEU A 141 -1.05 -26.44 -9.26
N SER A 142 -1.84 -26.82 -8.26
CA SER A 142 -2.76 -25.89 -7.55
C SER A 142 -2.01 -24.76 -6.85
N ASN A 143 -0.86 -25.05 -6.20
CA ASN A 143 -0.04 -24.05 -5.55
C ASN A 143 0.58 -23.08 -6.59
N TYR A 144 1.07 -23.59 -7.74
CA TYR A 144 1.57 -22.74 -8.82
C TYR A 144 0.49 -21.88 -9.45
N ALA A 145 -0.70 -22.44 -9.69
CA ALA A 145 -1.85 -21.69 -10.19
C ALA A 145 -2.25 -20.58 -9.19
N ALA A 146 -2.28 -20.88 -7.90
CA ALA A 146 -2.54 -19.89 -6.87
C ALA A 146 -1.52 -18.75 -6.88
N VAL A 147 -0.22 -19.05 -7.01
CA VAL A 147 0.83 -18.02 -7.14
C VAL A 147 0.55 -17.11 -8.33
N VAL A 148 0.23 -17.67 -9.52
CA VAL A 148 -0.05 -16.87 -10.72
C VAL A 148 -1.28 -15.98 -10.53
N VAL A 149 -2.39 -16.56 -10.06
CA VAL A 149 -3.65 -15.82 -9.87
C VAL A 149 -3.49 -14.70 -8.83
N LEU A 150 -2.87 -15.01 -7.68
CA LEU A 150 -2.64 -14.02 -6.63
C LEU A 150 -1.67 -12.93 -7.04
N THR A 151 -0.63 -13.26 -7.82
CA THR A 151 0.25 -12.26 -8.45
C THR A 151 -0.54 -11.33 -9.36
N ALA A 152 -1.42 -11.88 -10.20
CA ALA A 152 -2.26 -11.09 -11.09
C ALA A 152 -3.22 -10.18 -10.31
N VAL A 153 -3.84 -10.67 -9.24
CA VAL A 153 -4.70 -9.87 -8.34
C VAL A 153 -3.91 -8.77 -7.66
N ALA A 154 -2.73 -9.07 -7.12
CA ALA A 154 -1.88 -8.10 -6.43
C ALA A 154 -1.45 -6.96 -7.37
N ILE A 155 -0.87 -7.30 -8.54
CA ILE A 155 -0.44 -6.31 -9.53
C ILE A 155 -1.66 -5.58 -10.13
N GLY A 156 -2.79 -6.29 -10.30
CA GLY A 156 -4.04 -5.72 -10.75
C GLY A 156 -4.69 -4.77 -9.75
N SER A 157 -4.36 -4.88 -8.46
CA SER A 157 -4.77 -3.93 -7.45
C SER A 157 -3.88 -2.68 -7.47
N ASN A 158 -2.56 -2.87 -7.57
CA ASN A 158 -1.60 -1.78 -7.75
C ASN A 158 -0.31 -2.30 -8.38
N PHE A 159 0.22 -1.57 -9.36
CA PHE A 159 1.43 -1.96 -10.10
C PHE A 159 2.67 -2.17 -9.22
N ALA A 160 2.76 -1.46 -8.09
CA ALA A 160 3.90 -1.61 -7.18
C ALA A 160 4.02 -3.02 -6.59
N ALA A 161 2.96 -3.81 -6.62
CA ALA A 161 3.01 -5.21 -6.20
C ALA A 161 3.99 -6.06 -7.03
N VAL A 162 4.38 -5.63 -8.25
CA VAL A 162 5.40 -6.32 -9.08
C VAL A 162 6.76 -6.42 -8.39
N LEU A 163 7.05 -5.53 -7.45
CA LEU A 163 8.33 -5.50 -6.74
C LEU A 163 8.58 -6.75 -5.89
N VAL A 164 7.51 -7.39 -5.39
CA VAL A 164 7.63 -8.60 -4.57
C VAL A 164 7.97 -9.82 -5.43
N PRO A 165 7.23 -10.15 -6.49
CA PRO A 165 7.65 -11.20 -7.42
C PRO A 165 9.04 -10.98 -8.02
N ALA A 166 9.45 -9.73 -8.25
CA ALA A 166 10.81 -9.43 -8.67
C ALA A 166 11.84 -9.79 -7.60
N ALA A 167 11.57 -9.50 -6.32
CA ALA A 167 12.43 -9.91 -5.21
C ALA A 167 12.48 -11.44 -5.07
N GLU A 168 11.34 -12.13 -5.22
CA GLU A 168 11.27 -13.60 -5.25
C GLU A 168 12.11 -14.20 -6.38
N GLY A 169 12.02 -13.61 -7.58
CA GLY A 169 12.85 -14.01 -8.72
C GLY A 169 14.34 -13.84 -8.44
N LEU A 170 14.77 -12.72 -7.85
CA LEU A 170 16.17 -12.51 -7.45
C LEU A 170 16.62 -13.53 -6.41
N TRP A 171 15.77 -13.84 -5.43
CA TRP A 171 16.07 -14.85 -4.41
C TRP A 171 16.20 -16.25 -5.04
N LEU A 172 15.25 -16.64 -5.91
CA LEU A 172 15.33 -17.91 -6.65
C LEU A 172 16.61 -18.03 -7.47
N LEU A 173 16.99 -16.99 -8.20
CA LEU A 173 18.25 -16.96 -8.95
C LEU A 173 19.45 -17.19 -8.03
N SER A 174 19.46 -16.58 -6.84
CA SER A 174 20.52 -16.77 -5.86
C SER A 174 20.58 -18.21 -5.34
N VAL A 175 19.42 -18.85 -5.11
CA VAL A 175 19.35 -20.26 -4.67
C VAL A 175 19.80 -21.20 -5.79
N ILE A 176 19.31 -21.00 -7.01
CA ILE A 176 19.66 -21.82 -8.17
C ILE A 176 21.17 -21.73 -8.48
N SER A 177 21.73 -20.52 -8.40
CA SER A 177 23.18 -20.34 -8.63
C SER A 177 24.05 -21.08 -7.60
N ARG A 178 23.60 -21.10 -6.33
CA ARG A 178 24.31 -21.85 -5.25
C ARG A 178 24.22 -23.38 -5.41
N THR A 179 23.13 -23.86 -6.00
CA THR A 179 22.95 -25.33 -6.26
C THR A 179 23.56 -25.80 -7.54
N GLY A 180 24.29 -24.94 -8.26
CA GLY A 180 25.05 -25.27 -9.45
C GLY A 180 24.23 -25.60 -10.70
N TRP A 181 23.01 -25.00 -10.82
CA TRP A 181 22.11 -25.17 -11.98
C TRP A 181 21.71 -26.62 -12.30
N ARG A 182 21.85 -27.55 -11.35
CA ARG A 182 21.47 -28.94 -11.53
C ARG A 182 19.97 -29.10 -11.48
N LEU A 183 19.38 -29.39 -12.65
CA LEU A 183 17.93 -29.58 -12.81
C LEU A 183 17.37 -30.82 -12.08
N ASP A 184 18.25 -31.70 -11.61
CA ASP A 184 17.84 -32.90 -10.88
C ASP A 184 17.39 -32.63 -9.44
N ASN A 185 17.66 -31.45 -8.91
CA ASN A 185 17.14 -31.03 -7.60
C ASN A 185 15.66 -30.66 -7.72
N ALA A 186 14.81 -31.32 -6.94
CA ALA A 186 13.37 -31.04 -6.92
C ALA A 186 13.09 -29.55 -6.64
N LYS A 187 13.79 -28.93 -5.70
CA LYS A 187 13.66 -27.49 -5.39
C LYS A 187 14.02 -26.59 -6.57
N ALA A 188 15.06 -26.94 -7.35
CA ALA A 188 15.44 -26.18 -8.55
C ALA A 188 14.36 -26.26 -9.64
N ARG A 189 13.75 -27.43 -9.86
CA ARG A 189 12.63 -27.61 -10.80
C ARG A 189 11.41 -26.80 -10.37
N HIS A 190 11.06 -26.85 -9.10
CA HIS A 190 9.93 -26.08 -8.54
C HIS A 190 10.20 -24.57 -8.65
N GLY A 191 11.41 -24.13 -8.28
CA GLY A 191 11.83 -22.73 -8.44
C GLY A 191 11.76 -22.25 -9.89
N GLY A 192 12.22 -23.08 -10.83
CA GLY A 192 12.12 -22.79 -12.27
C GLY A 192 10.68 -22.66 -12.75
N ALA A 193 9.78 -23.57 -12.33
CA ALA A 193 8.36 -23.49 -12.66
C ALA A 193 7.69 -22.20 -12.14
N ILE A 194 8.01 -21.80 -10.91
CA ILE A 194 7.52 -20.54 -10.34
C ILE A 194 8.09 -19.33 -11.09
N ALA A 195 9.39 -19.32 -11.42
CA ALA A 195 10.00 -18.24 -12.18
C ALA A 195 9.32 -18.07 -13.55
N ILE A 196 9.02 -19.19 -14.25
CA ILE A 196 8.26 -19.16 -15.50
C ILE A 196 6.85 -18.63 -15.29
N ALA A 197 6.16 -19.05 -14.22
CA ALA A 197 4.82 -18.57 -13.90
C ALA A 197 4.79 -17.06 -13.61
N LEU A 198 5.77 -16.56 -12.85
CA LEU A 198 5.92 -15.12 -12.57
C LEU A 198 6.27 -14.32 -13.83
N ALA A 199 7.13 -14.85 -14.69
CA ALA A 199 7.47 -14.24 -15.96
C ALA A 199 6.28 -14.18 -16.91
N ALA A 200 5.49 -15.27 -17.00
CA ALA A 200 4.26 -15.30 -17.79
C ALA A 200 3.21 -14.30 -17.28
N ALA A 201 3.00 -14.23 -15.96
CA ALA A 201 2.13 -13.24 -15.35
C ALA A 201 2.61 -11.81 -15.64
N GLY A 202 3.92 -11.55 -15.53
CA GLY A 202 4.55 -10.28 -15.87
C GLY A 202 4.33 -9.89 -17.33
N LEU A 203 4.52 -10.82 -18.28
CA LEU A 203 4.29 -10.59 -19.72
C LEU A 203 2.84 -10.25 -20.03
N ILE A 204 1.87 -10.99 -19.45
CA ILE A 204 0.43 -10.73 -19.63
C ILE A 204 0.06 -9.34 -19.13
N LEU A 205 0.67 -8.90 -18.05
CA LEU A 205 0.39 -7.61 -17.42
C LEU A 205 1.25 -6.46 -17.95
N ALA A 206 2.38 -6.77 -18.62
CA ALA A 206 3.36 -5.77 -19.11
C ALA A 206 2.75 -4.61 -19.92
N PRO A 207 1.83 -4.82 -20.87
CA PRO A 207 1.23 -3.72 -21.63
C PRO A 207 0.53 -2.69 -20.76
N ARG A 208 -0.08 -3.16 -19.67
CA ARG A 208 -0.81 -2.31 -18.71
C ARG A 208 0.10 -1.70 -17.64
N LEU A 209 1.20 -2.36 -17.30
CA LEU A 209 2.22 -1.83 -16.40
C LEU A 209 3.05 -0.71 -17.02
N LEU A 210 3.29 -0.77 -18.32
CA LEU A 210 4.06 0.26 -19.04
C LEU A 210 3.31 1.59 -19.15
N SER A 211 1.98 1.58 -19.19
CA SER A 211 1.17 2.79 -19.26
C SER A 211 1.37 3.74 -18.07
N PRO A 212 1.28 3.30 -16.80
CA PRO A 212 1.58 4.15 -15.65
C PRO A 212 3.02 4.65 -15.60
N LEU A 213 3.99 3.81 -16.00
CA LEU A 213 5.40 4.20 -16.07
C LEU A 213 5.61 5.28 -17.13
N ARG A 214 5.00 5.16 -18.31
CA ARG A 214 5.03 6.18 -19.36
C ARG A 214 4.34 7.47 -18.93
N ALA A 215 3.18 7.38 -18.26
CA ALA A 215 2.51 8.56 -17.72
C ALA A 215 3.36 9.25 -16.65
N ALA A 216 4.03 8.51 -15.78
CA ALA A 216 4.95 9.04 -14.78
C ALA A 216 6.19 9.72 -15.43
N SER A 217 6.80 9.10 -16.46
CA SER A 217 7.94 9.66 -17.19
C SER A 217 7.57 10.90 -18.01
N ALA A 218 6.33 10.98 -18.50
CA ALA A 218 5.80 12.15 -19.22
C ALA A 218 5.40 13.32 -18.27
N GLY A 219 5.65 13.20 -16.96
CA GLY A 219 5.30 14.24 -15.99
C GLY A 219 3.81 14.30 -15.62
N ALA A 220 2.99 13.44 -16.18
CA ALA A 220 1.54 13.40 -15.94
C ALA A 220 1.17 12.99 -14.50
N GLY A 221 2.13 12.56 -13.71
CA GLY A 221 1.95 12.05 -12.33
C GLY A 221 2.30 13.02 -11.20
N GLY A 222 2.63 14.27 -11.50
CA GLY A 222 2.80 15.32 -10.52
C GLY A 222 4.24 15.66 -10.16
N GLY A 223 4.63 16.88 -10.49
CA GLY A 223 5.90 17.51 -10.09
C GLY A 223 6.09 17.71 -8.58
N TRP A 224 5.16 17.20 -7.76
CA TRP A 224 5.26 17.20 -6.30
C TRP A 224 6.17 16.08 -5.75
N ARG A 225 6.42 15.02 -6.54
CA ARG A 225 7.29 13.92 -6.15
C ARG A 225 8.74 14.27 -6.44
N LYS A 226 9.57 14.21 -5.40
CA LYS A 226 11.02 14.36 -5.54
C LYS A 226 11.69 12.99 -5.44
N PRO A 227 12.84 12.76 -6.10
CA PRO A 227 13.64 11.57 -5.86
C PRO A 227 13.94 11.45 -4.36
N PRO A 228 13.88 10.22 -3.79
CA PRO A 228 14.16 10.03 -2.37
C PRO A 228 15.64 10.29 -2.05
N ALA A 229 15.92 10.65 -0.79
CA ALA A 229 17.30 10.61 -0.31
C ALA A 229 17.84 9.16 -0.34
N LEU A 230 19.15 9.01 -0.38
CA LEU A 230 19.81 7.70 -0.42
C LEU A 230 19.38 6.79 0.75
N PHE A 231 19.16 7.37 1.93
CA PHE A 231 18.65 6.68 3.11
C PHE A 231 17.12 6.59 3.17
N GLY A 232 16.41 6.90 2.08
CA GLY A 232 14.96 6.79 1.96
C GLY A 232 14.39 5.44 2.42
N PRO A 233 14.98 4.30 2.03
CA PRO A 233 14.55 2.98 2.51
C PRO A 233 14.55 2.84 4.03
N VAL A 234 15.58 3.32 4.72
CA VAL A 234 15.64 3.28 6.19
C VAL A 234 14.61 4.23 6.82
N ALA A 235 14.46 5.42 6.23
CA ALA A 235 13.48 6.41 6.69
C ALA A 235 12.03 5.90 6.60
N LEU A 236 11.72 4.99 5.64
CA LEU A 236 10.45 4.30 5.56
C LEU A 236 10.12 3.54 6.84
N PHE A 237 11.03 2.70 7.32
CA PHE A 237 10.83 1.92 8.53
C PHE A 237 10.73 2.81 9.76
N ASN A 238 11.57 3.84 9.87
CA ASN A 238 11.48 4.83 10.95
C ASN A 238 10.10 5.53 10.98
N LYS A 239 9.59 5.93 9.82
CA LYS A 239 8.27 6.54 9.71
C LYS A 239 7.13 5.58 10.05
N ALA A 240 7.25 4.31 9.63
CA ALA A 240 6.24 3.29 9.87
C ALA A 240 6.11 2.90 11.34
N THR A 241 7.23 2.88 12.08
CA THR A 241 7.27 2.43 13.47
C THR A 241 7.33 3.57 14.49
N GLY A 242 7.65 4.79 14.03
CA GLY A 242 7.89 5.94 14.90
C GLY A 242 9.34 6.03 15.40
N SER A 243 9.83 7.26 15.49
CA SER A 243 11.27 7.54 15.72
C SER A 243 11.81 6.97 17.05
N PHE A 244 10.97 6.81 18.07
CA PHE A 244 11.37 6.20 19.33
C PHE A 244 11.35 4.67 19.30
N ALA A 245 10.40 4.07 18.60
CA ALA A 245 10.28 2.61 18.49
C ALA A 245 11.29 2.01 17.51
N PHE A 246 11.61 2.73 16.43
CA PHE A 246 12.43 2.21 15.35
C PHE A 246 13.78 1.64 15.79
N PRO A 247 14.61 2.34 16.61
CA PRO A 247 15.90 1.79 17.03
C PRO A 247 15.76 0.47 17.81
N ILE A 248 14.75 0.37 18.66
CA ILE A 248 14.49 -0.83 19.48
C ILE A 248 14.04 -1.98 18.59
N LEU A 249 13.06 -1.73 17.70
CA LEU A 249 12.56 -2.76 16.77
C LEU A 249 13.65 -3.18 15.79
N ALA A 250 14.47 -2.25 15.31
CA ALA A 250 15.61 -2.55 14.45
C ALA A 250 16.66 -3.43 15.18
N ALA A 251 16.96 -3.12 16.45
CA ALA A 251 17.87 -3.96 17.25
C ALA A 251 17.30 -5.38 17.45
N LEU A 252 16.00 -5.51 17.72
CA LEU A 252 15.33 -6.81 17.81
C LEU A 252 15.35 -7.55 16.47
N ALA A 253 15.10 -6.86 15.36
CA ALA A 253 15.17 -7.47 14.03
C ALA A 253 16.60 -7.96 13.71
N ILE A 254 17.62 -7.15 14.00
CA ILE A 254 19.03 -7.54 13.83
C ILE A 254 19.36 -8.76 14.71
N TRP A 255 18.90 -8.76 15.95
CA TRP A 255 19.06 -9.90 16.85
C TRP A 255 18.39 -11.16 16.27
N GLY A 256 17.16 -11.04 15.78
CA GLY A 256 16.43 -12.11 15.09
C GLY A 256 17.19 -12.64 13.89
N VAL A 257 17.77 -11.76 13.06
CA VAL A 257 18.65 -12.16 11.93
C VAL A 257 19.86 -12.97 12.44
N ILE A 258 20.59 -12.47 13.43
CA ILE A 258 21.79 -13.13 13.96
C ILE A 258 21.45 -14.51 14.53
N ARG A 259 20.39 -14.59 15.32
CA ARG A 259 19.96 -15.83 15.96
C ARG A 259 19.42 -16.83 14.95
N GLY A 260 18.51 -16.39 14.06
CA GLY A 260 17.98 -17.23 13.00
C GLY A 260 19.05 -17.75 12.02
N TRP A 261 20.06 -16.92 11.73
CA TRP A 261 21.19 -17.36 10.91
C TRP A 261 22.02 -18.45 11.59
N ARG A 262 22.24 -18.31 12.91
CA ARG A 262 23.00 -19.30 13.71
C ARG A 262 22.22 -20.59 13.98
N SER A 263 20.88 -20.51 14.06
CA SER A 263 20.01 -21.69 14.26
C SER A 263 19.68 -22.44 12.97
N GLY A 264 20.31 -22.10 11.84
CA GLY A 264 20.15 -22.83 10.57
C GLY A 264 19.03 -22.30 9.66
N ALA A 265 18.22 -21.32 10.08
CA ALA A 265 17.13 -20.75 9.27
C ALA A 265 17.63 -19.77 8.17
N ARG A 266 18.76 -20.08 7.53
CA ARG A 266 19.47 -19.18 6.60
C ARG A 266 18.67 -18.81 5.36
N ASN A 267 17.93 -19.76 4.80
CA ASN A 267 17.10 -19.52 3.62
C ASN A 267 15.93 -18.60 3.96
N ALA A 268 15.25 -18.84 5.09
CA ALA A 268 14.17 -18.01 5.59
C ALA A 268 14.65 -16.58 5.85
N ILE A 269 15.78 -16.43 6.54
CA ILE A 269 16.37 -15.10 6.83
C ILE A 269 16.81 -14.41 5.54
N SER A 270 17.46 -15.11 4.60
CA SER A 270 17.89 -14.50 3.34
C SER A 270 16.71 -14.05 2.49
N PHE A 271 15.62 -14.83 2.45
CA PHE A 271 14.40 -14.43 1.77
C PHE A 271 13.76 -13.21 2.44
N ALA A 272 13.62 -13.23 3.78
CA ALA A 272 13.04 -12.11 4.53
C ALA A 272 13.84 -10.81 4.31
N LEU A 273 15.17 -10.87 4.35
CA LEU A 273 16.03 -9.71 4.11
C LEU A 273 15.90 -9.19 2.67
N LEU A 274 15.86 -10.08 1.69
CA LEU A 274 15.72 -9.67 0.30
C LEU A 274 14.32 -9.04 0.06
N TRP A 275 13.26 -9.66 0.55
CA TRP A 275 11.92 -9.11 0.45
C TRP A 275 11.79 -7.76 1.19
N MET A 276 12.45 -7.59 2.34
CA MET A 276 12.46 -6.34 3.09
C MET A 276 13.15 -5.20 2.33
N TRP A 277 14.30 -5.48 1.68
CA TRP A 277 15.15 -4.44 1.12
C TRP A 277 15.06 -4.28 -0.40
N ALA A 278 14.84 -5.35 -1.17
CA ALA A 278 14.87 -5.25 -2.62
C ALA A 278 13.76 -4.31 -3.17
N PRO A 279 12.48 -4.39 -2.75
CA PRO A 279 11.48 -3.48 -3.26
C PRO A 279 11.77 -1.99 -3.00
N PRO A 280 12.10 -1.52 -1.78
CA PRO A 280 12.41 -0.11 -1.60
C PRO A 280 13.70 0.32 -2.33
N VAL A 281 14.70 -0.55 -2.47
CA VAL A 281 15.90 -0.26 -3.27
C VAL A 281 15.55 -0.15 -4.76
N MET A 282 14.74 -1.06 -5.29
CA MET A 282 14.23 -0.97 -6.68
C MET A 282 13.42 0.30 -6.90
N MET A 283 12.60 0.73 -5.93
CA MET A 283 11.86 1.99 -6.01
C MET A 283 12.80 3.20 -6.02
N VAL A 284 13.88 3.19 -5.24
CA VAL A 284 14.91 4.25 -5.29
C VAL A 284 15.55 4.27 -6.67
N ALA A 285 16.03 3.12 -7.16
CA ALA A 285 16.65 3.02 -8.47
C ALA A 285 15.71 3.51 -9.59
N ALA A 286 14.45 3.08 -9.58
CA ALA A 286 13.43 3.53 -10.53
C ALA A 286 13.14 5.03 -10.41
N SER A 287 13.21 5.58 -9.19
CA SER A 287 12.97 7.03 -8.97
C SER A 287 14.06 7.91 -9.58
N TYR A 288 15.28 7.41 -9.67
CA TYR A 288 16.37 8.12 -10.35
C TYR A 288 16.46 7.82 -11.84
N ALA A 289 16.12 6.59 -12.26
CA ALA A 289 16.28 6.15 -13.65
C ALA A 289 15.08 6.50 -14.56
N ILE A 290 13.85 6.55 -14.01
CA ILE A 290 12.62 6.66 -14.80
C ILE A 290 11.79 7.87 -14.35
N ALA A 291 11.25 7.82 -13.12
CA ALA A 291 10.40 8.86 -12.56
C ALA A 291 10.28 8.67 -11.04
N PRO A 292 10.01 9.75 -10.25
CA PRO A 292 9.89 9.65 -8.80
C PRO A 292 8.71 8.75 -8.38
N VAL A 293 8.98 7.47 -8.12
CA VAL A 293 7.99 6.44 -7.72
C VAL A 293 8.11 6.00 -6.26
N PHE A 294 9.05 6.56 -5.50
CA PHE A 294 9.29 6.20 -4.12
C PHE A 294 8.20 6.78 -3.21
N VAL A 295 7.21 5.94 -2.88
CA VAL A 295 6.07 6.32 -2.04
C VAL A 295 5.85 5.23 -0.99
N GLU A 296 5.66 5.63 0.29
CA GLU A 296 5.49 4.72 1.44
C GLU A 296 4.46 3.61 1.20
N ARG A 297 3.30 3.97 0.66
CA ARG A 297 2.20 3.04 0.40
C ARG A 297 2.50 1.94 -0.62
N TYR A 298 3.53 2.11 -1.44
CA TYR A 298 3.99 1.10 -2.40
C TYR A 298 4.94 0.08 -1.75
N ALA A 299 5.50 0.40 -0.59
CA ALA A 299 6.41 -0.44 0.16
C ALA A 299 5.74 -1.20 1.32
N LEU A 300 4.41 -1.21 1.42
CA LEU A 300 3.68 -1.80 2.56
C LEU A 300 4.07 -3.25 2.85
N SER A 301 4.30 -4.04 1.81
CA SER A 301 4.68 -5.45 1.97
C SER A 301 6.07 -5.64 2.60
N CYS A 302 6.95 -4.64 2.50
CA CYS A 302 8.33 -4.72 3.03
C CYS A 302 8.36 -4.66 4.57
N PHE A 303 7.30 -4.14 5.20
CA PHE A 303 7.20 -4.12 6.66
C PHE A 303 6.93 -5.50 7.24
N VAL A 304 6.32 -6.42 6.48
CA VAL A 304 5.98 -7.75 6.98
C VAL A 304 7.23 -8.57 7.34
N PRO A 305 8.23 -8.75 6.47
CA PRO A 305 9.46 -9.44 6.86
C PRO A 305 10.20 -8.73 8.00
N PHE A 306 10.15 -7.40 8.11
CA PHE A 306 10.70 -6.68 9.24
C PHE A 306 10.03 -7.10 10.56
N PHE A 307 8.69 -7.15 10.62
CA PHE A 307 7.98 -7.59 11.81
C PHE A 307 8.17 -9.08 12.12
N ILE A 308 8.33 -9.93 11.10
CA ILE A 308 8.71 -11.34 11.31
C ILE A 308 10.10 -11.44 11.96
N LEU A 309 11.07 -10.64 11.52
CA LEU A 309 12.41 -10.61 12.10
C LEU A 309 12.42 -10.03 13.51
N VAL A 310 11.61 -9.00 13.80
CA VAL A 310 11.38 -8.48 15.16
C VAL A 310 10.79 -9.57 16.06
N ALA A 311 9.77 -10.27 15.59
CA ALA A 311 9.13 -11.35 16.35
C ALA A 311 10.10 -12.49 16.66
N LEU A 312 10.94 -12.89 15.69
CA LEU A 312 12.01 -13.86 15.92
C LEU A 312 13.01 -13.33 16.94
N GLY A 313 13.36 -12.04 16.86
CA GLY A 313 14.25 -11.40 17.84
C GLY A 313 13.67 -11.42 19.26
N ILE A 314 12.38 -11.13 19.42
CA ILE A 314 11.70 -11.22 20.71
C ILE A 314 11.72 -12.67 21.24
N PHE A 315 11.38 -13.64 20.37
CA PHE A 315 11.34 -15.05 20.71
C PHE A 315 12.70 -15.58 21.19
N GLU A 316 13.80 -15.11 20.59
CA GLU A 316 15.17 -15.51 20.90
C GLU A 316 15.79 -14.79 22.12
N LEU A 317 15.04 -13.90 22.80
CA LEU A 317 15.51 -13.30 24.04
C LEU A 317 15.54 -14.32 25.19
N PRO A 318 16.46 -14.19 26.16
CA PRO A 318 16.57 -15.13 27.27
C PRO A 318 15.46 -14.93 28.28
N GLY A 319 14.69 -15.96 28.54
CA GLY A 319 13.65 -16.00 29.57
C GLY A 319 12.35 -15.28 29.24
N ASP A 320 11.25 -15.81 29.72
CA ASP A 320 9.91 -15.36 29.37
C ASP A 320 9.60 -13.95 29.85
N PHE A 321 10.15 -13.55 31.00
CA PHE A 321 9.98 -12.20 31.52
C PHE A 321 10.55 -11.13 30.55
N VAL A 322 11.75 -11.38 29.98
CA VAL A 322 12.38 -10.49 29.01
C VAL A 322 11.62 -10.45 27.71
N ARG A 323 11.13 -11.61 27.22
CA ARG A 323 10.29 -11.72 26.02
C ARG A 323 8.99 -10.93 26.15
N ILE A 324 8.29 -11.12 27.29
CA ILE A 324 7.03 -10.43 27.57
C ILE A 324 7.30 -8.92 27.71
N GLY A 325 8.37 -8.51 28.39
CA GLY A 325 8.75 -7.11 28.51
C GLY A 325 9.06 -6.45 27.16
N ALA A 326 9.81 -7.12 26.29
CA ALA A 326 10.12 -6.64 24.96
C ALA A 326 8.86 -6.52 24.07
N LEU A 327 7.97 -7.52 24.13
CA LEU A 327 6.70 -7.48 23.43
C LEU A 327 5.81 -6.33 23.93
N ALA A 328 5.66 -6.20 25.26
CA ALA A 328 4.88 -5.13 25.87
C ALA A 328 5.40 -3.76 25.47
N LEU A 329 6.71 -3.57 25.43
CA LEU A 329 7.36 -2.34 24.99
C LEU A 329 7.08 -2.06 23.49
N ALA A 330 7.21 -3.07 22.63
CA ALA A 330 6.92 -2.93 21.19
C ALA A 330 5.47 -2.53 20.96
N VAL A 331 4.52 -3.17 21.66
CA VAL A 331 3.09 -2.84 21.59
C VAL A 331 2.82 -1.44 22.14
N ALA A 332 3.39 -1.07 23.29
CA ALA A 332 3.19 0.23 23.91
C ALA A 332 3.67 1.38 23.00
N PHE A 333 4.86 1.24 22.38
CA PHE A 333 5.35 2.23 21.41
C PHE A 333 4.47 2.30 20.16
N SER A 334 4.00 1.18 19.64
CA SER A 334 3.11 1.15 18.49
C SER A 334 1.78 1.84 18.80
N VAL A 335 1.18 1.55 19.95
CA VAL A 335 -0.06 2.21 20.41
C VAL A 335 0.18 3.70 20.65
N GLY A 336 1.27 4.07 21.30
CA GLY A 336 1.67 5.48 21.50
C GLY A 336 1.81 6.23 20.17
N HIS A 337 2.37 5.58 19.14
CA HIS A 337 2.50 6.16 17.80
C HIS A 337 1.14 6.35 17.12
N ILE A 338 0.22 5.37 17.24
CA ILE A 338 -1.16 5.47 16.74
C ILE A 338 -1.89 6.62 17.42
N VAL A 339 -1.84 6.69 18.76
CA VAL A 339 -2.47 7.76 19.53
C VAL A 339 -1.91 9.13 19.14
N SER A 340 -0.58 9.25 19.02
CA SER A 340 0.07 10.48 18.56
C SER A 340 -0.35 10.86 17.14
N TYR A 341 -0.57 9.88 16.27
CA TYR A 341 -1.07 10.11 14.92
C TYR A 341 -2.53 10.59 14.94
N ASP A 342 -3.41 9.91 15.65
CA ASP A 342 -4.85 10.23 15.70
C ASP A 342 -5.13 11.61 16.34
N HIS A 343 -4.27 12.07 17.27
CA HIS A 343 -4.38 13.42 17.84
C HIS A 343 -3.99 14.53 16.87
N LYS A 344 -3.27 14.22 15.79
CA LYS A 344 -2.92 15.20 14.76
C LYS A 344 -3.96 15.16 13.64
N PRO A 345 -4.55 16.29 13.32
CA PRO A 345 -5.48 16.34 12.20
C PRO A 345 -4.73 16.17 10.87
N HIS A 346 -4.93 15.06 10.19
CA HIS A 346 -4.23 14.72 8.94
C HIS A 346 -5.03 15.00 7.67
N ASP A 347 -6.36 14.91 7.76
CA ASP A 347 -7.24 15.03 6.60
C ASP A 347 -7.63 16.48 6.33
N ALA A 348 -7.66 16.86 5.06
CA ALA A 348 -8.23 18.14 4.62
C ALA A 348 -9.75 18.15 4.84
N GLN A 349 -10.28 19.27 5.32
CA GLN A 349 -11.70 19.43 5.68
C GLN A 349 -12.55 19.70 4.43
N TYR A 350 -12.54 18.81 3.46
CA TYR A 350 -13.31 18.97 2.22
C TYR A 350 -14.82 19.05 2.47
N ARG A 351 -15.37 18.25 3.41
CA ARG A 351 -16.80 18.25 3.70
C ARG A 351 -17.30 19.63 4.12
N GLU A 352 -16.61 20.24 5.07
CA GLU A 352 -16.94 21.56 5.61
C GLU A 352 -16.69 22.65 4.57
N ALA A 353 -15.61 22.51 3.78
CA ALA A 353 -15.32 23.44 2.69
C ALA A 353 -16.39 23.41 1.60
N ILE A 354 -16.86 22.23 1.22
CA ILE A 354 -17.93 22.09 0.21
C ILE A 354 -19.25 22.65 0.74
N ALA A 355 -19.59 22.41 2.00
CA ALA A 355 -20.78 22.98 2.62
C ALA A 355 -20.71 24.52 2.64
N ALA A 356 -19.55 25.10 2.99
CA ALA A 356 -19.33 26.54 2.96
C ALA A 356 -19.37 27.11 1.53
N ALA A 357 -18.77 26.41 0.57
CA ALA A 357 -18.82 26.80 -0.84
C ALA A 357 -20.27 26.81 -1.36
N PHE A 358 -21.03 25.76 -1.05
CA PHE A 358 -22.40 25.62 -1.49
C PHE A 358 -23.32 26.68 -0.87
N SER A 359 -23.11 27.07 0.39
CA SER A 359 -23.91 28.07 1.08
C SER A 359 -23.82 29.49 0.48
N VAL A 360 -22.73 29.80 -0.23
CA VAL A 360 -22.52 31.10 -0.87
C VAL A 360 -22.82 31.11 -2.37
N LEU A 361 -23.13 29.95 -2.96
CA LEU A 361 -23.46 29.82 -4.36
C LEU A 361 -24.88 30.34 -4.64
N LYS A 362 -25.03 31.26 -5.59
CA LYS A 362 -26.31 31.73 -6.08
C LYS A 362 -26.90 30.73 -7.11
N PRO A 363 -28.23 30.78 -7.36
CA PRO A 363 -28.84 30.00 -8.43
C PRO A 363 -28.12 30.22 -9.79
N GLY A 364 -27.81 29.15 -10.50
CA GLY A 364 -27.09 29.20 -11.78
C GLY A 364 -25.56 29.37 -11.69
N GLU A 365 -25.00 29.67 -10.51
CA GLU A 365 -23.55 29.68 -10.32
C GLU A 365 -22.98 28.28 -10.13
N VAL A 366 -21.75 28.08 -10.54
CA VAL A 366 -21.00 26.80 -10.42
C VAL A 366 -19.76 26.96 -9.56
N MET A 367 -19.32 25.86 -8.96
CA MET A 367 -18.08 25.76 -8.20
C MET A 367 -17.12 24.79 -8.86
N THR A 368 -15.83 24.97 -8.57
CA THR A 368 -14.77 24.05 -8.97
C THR A 368 -13.79 23.83 -7.84
N VAL A 369 -12.85 22.90 -8.06
CA VAL A 369 -11.79 22.57 -7.10
C VAL A 369 -10.43 22.45 -7.78
N VAL A 370 -9.41 22.90 -7.08
CA VAL A 370 -8.00 22.72 -7.46
C VAL A 370 -7.30 21.96 -6.34
N PRO A 371 -6.59 20.90 -6.66
CA PRO A 371 -6.35 20.33 -8.01
C PRO A 371 -7.60 19.63 -8.58
N ALA A 372 -7.72 19.63 -9.91
CA ALA A 372 -8.92 19.17 -10.61
C ALA A 372 -9.31 17.71 -10.34
N TYR A 373 -8.38 16.85 -9.93
CA TYR A 373 -8.67 15.46 -9.57
C TYR A 373 -9.53 15.33 -8.29
N ALA A 374 -9.61 16.38 -7.46
CA ALA A 374 -10.43 16.41 -6.26
C ALA A 374 -11.93 16.66 -6.55
N ILE A 375 -12.33 16.84 -7.80
CA ILE A 375 -13.73 17.14 -8.17
C ILE A 375 -14.69 16.03 -7.72
N GLU A 376 -14.25 14.78 -7.68
CA GLU A 376 -15.10 13.66 -7.29
C GLU A 376 -15.43 13.67 -5.79
N VAL A 377 -14.57 14.29 -4.96
CA VAL A 377 -14.91 14.56 -3.53
C VAL A 377 -16.02 15.61 -3.44
N VAL A 378 -15.97 16.64 -4.28
CA VAL A 378 -17.02 17.66 -4.33
C VAL A 378 -18.34 17.01 -4.70
N ARG A 379 -18.37 16.20 -5.75
CA ARG A 379 -19.56 15.47 -6.21
C ARG A 379 -20.13 14.52 -5.16
N TYR A 380 -19.26 13.85 -4.40
CA TYR A 380 -19.71 12.94 -3.33
C TYR A 380 -20.53 13.65 -2.24
N TYR A 381 -20.16 14.89 -1.89
CA TYR A 381 -20.84 15.63 -0.82
C TYR A 381 -21.98 16.52 -1.31
N LEU A 382 -22.15 16.69 -2.62
CA LEU A 382 -23.29 17.41 -3.17
C LEU A 382 -24.55 16.53 -3.23
N PRO A 383 -25.75 17.14 -3.06
CA PRO A 383 -26.99 16.47 -3.39
C PRO A 383 -27.04 16.02 -4.85
N ALA A 384 -27.72 14.90 -5.13
CA ALA A 384 -27.74 14.31 -6.46
C ALA A 384 -28.33 15.24 -7.56
N ASP A 385 -29.26 16.10 -7.17
CA ASP A 385 -29.88 17.13 -8.03
C ASP A 385 -29.02 18.39 -8.23
N GLN A 386 -27.84 18.46 -7.62
CA GLN A 386 -26.93 19.61 -7.68
C GLN A 386 -25.54 19.25 -8.23
N LEU A 387 -25.39 18.06 -8.80
CA LEU A 387 -24.08 17.59 -9.30
C LEU A 387 -23.54 18.39 -10.49
N ASP A 388 -24.43 19.00 -11.27
CA ASP A 388 -24.13 19.89 -12.39
C ASP A 388 -23.46 21.20 -11.94
N ARG A 389 -23.62 21.59 -10.67
CA ARG A 389 -22.97 22.75 -10.08
C ARG A 389 -21.50 22.54 -9.74
N ALA A 390 -21.00 21.32 -9.75
CA ALA A 390 -19.59 20.98 -9.61
C ALA A 390 -18.95 20.72 -11.00
N VAL A 391 -18.24 21.68 -11.51
CA VAL A 391 -17.58 21.60 -12.83
C VAL A 391 -16.09 21.36 -12.68
N ARG A 392 -15.49 20.64 -13.64
CA ARG A 392 -14.02 20.54 -13.71
C ARG A 392 -13.45 21.90 -14.07
N PHE A 393 -12.32 22.25 -13.45
CA PHE A 393 -11.61 23.47 -13.82
C PHE A 393 -11.14 23.39 -15.26
N ASP A 394 -11.63 24.29 -16.08
CA ASP A 394 -11.28 24.46 -17.49
C ASP A 394 -10.94 25.93 -17.73
N ALA A 395 -9.73 26.20 -18.17
CA ALA A 395 -9.27 27.55 -18.45
C ALA A 395 -10.01 28.21 -19.63
N THR A 396 -10.70 27.42 -20.46
CA THR A 396 -11.44 27.92 -21.64
C THR A 396 -12.93 28.16 -21.35
N ALA A 397 -13.44 27.61 -20.23
CA ALA A 397 -14.83 27.78 -19.82
C ALA A 397 -15.03 29.07 -18.99
N PRO A 398 -16.27 29.61 -18.87
CA PRO A 398 -16.56 30.70 -17.96
C PRO A 398 -16.06 30.38 -16.56
N ALA A 399 -15.33 31.33 -15.96
CA ALA A 399 -14.72 31.11 -14.66
C ALA A 399 -15.81 30.81 -13.59
N PRO A 400 -15.67 29.74 -12.81
CA PRO A 400 -16.63 29.40 -11.76
C PRO A 400 -16.72 30.50 -10.70
N ALA A 401 -17.88 30.64 -10.07
CA ALA A 401 -18.10 31.66 -9.05
C ALA A 401 -17.36 31.37 -7.74
N VAL A 402 -17.19 30.07 -7.41
CA VAL A 402 -16.51 29.61 -6.20
C VAL A 402 -15.42 28.61 -6.55
N LEU A 403 -14.23 28.82 -5.97
CA LEU A 403 -13.05 27.96 -6.11
C LEU A 403 -12.69 27.36 -4.75
N ILE A 404 -12.66 26.03 -4.68
CA ILE A 404 -12.15 25.28 -3.56
C ILE A 404 -10.68 24.93 -3.83
N VAL A 405 -9.78 25.43 -3.01
CA VAL A 405 -8.33 25.25 -3.18
C VAL A 405 -7.82 24.30 -2.12
N GLY A 406 -7.33 23.11 -2.52
CA GLY A 406 -6.63 22.18 -1.65
C GLY A 406 -5.17 22.62 -1.48
N ASP A 407 -4.78 22.92 -0.24
CA ASP A 407 -3.47 23.52 0.07
C ASP A 407 -2.31 22.52 0.06
N GLN A 408 -2.60 21.21 0.14
CA GLN A 408 -1.60 20.16 0.44
C GLN A 408 -0.48 20.01 -0.60
N ASN A 409 -0.68 20.42 -1.85
CA ASN A 409 0.29 20.26 -2.92
C ASN A 409 0.38 21.49 -3.84
N LEU A 410 -0.11 22.62 -3.39
CA LEU A 410 -0.15 23.83 -4.20
C LEU A 410 1.10 24.68 -3.96
N ALA A 411 1.77 25.07 -5.05
CA ALA A 411 2.86 26.03 -4.96
C ALA A 411 2.33 27.39 -4.43
N PRO A 412 3.07 28.10 -3.56
CA PRO A 412 2.63 29.39 -3.01
C PRO A 412 2.28 30.43 -4.07
N ASP A 413 2.95 30.39 -5.22
CA ASP A 413 2.70 31.29 -6.34
C ASP A 413 1.38 31.00 -7.04
N ALA A 414 1.02 29.73 -7.20
CA ALA A 414 -0.27 29.32 -7.75
C ALA A 414 -1.42 29.78 -6.83
N PHE A 415 -1.27 29.65 -5.52
CA PHE A 415 -2.27 30.14 -4.57
C PHE A 415 -2.42 31.67 -4.68
N ARG A 416 -1.32 32.41 -4.80
CA ARG A 416 -1.35 33.88 -5.01
C ARG A 416 -2.06 34.26 -6.31
N SER A 417 -1.89 33.48 -7.39
CA SER A 417 -2.61 33.71 -8.65
C SER A 417 -4.12 33.54 -8.48
N TYR A 418 -4.56 32.46 -7.84
CA TYR A 418 -5.98 32.26 -7.57
C TYR A 418 -6.58 33.37 -6.69
N ARG A 419 -5.81 33.89 -5.74
CA ARG A 419 -6.26 35.00 -4.88
C ARG A 419 -6.46 36.32 -5.64
N LYS A 420 -5.80 36.53 -6.76
CA LYS A 420 -6.02 37.71 -7.63
C LYS A 420 -7.36 37.60 -8.38
N GLU A 421 -7.70 36.39 -8.84
CA GLU A 421 -8.92 36.14 -9.59
C GLU A 421 -10.15 35.97 -8.66
N TYR A 422 -9.94 35.37 -7.49
CA TYR A 422 -10.94 35.13 -6.44
C TYR A 422 -10.56 35.89 -5.16
N PRO A 423 -10.82 37.21 -5.08
CA PRO A 423 -10.32 38.05 -3.99
C PRO A 423 -10.99 37.78 -2.65
N GLN A 424 -12.25 37.30 -2.63
CA GLN A 424 -12.99 37.04 -1.42
C GLN A 424 -12.64 35.67 -0.85
N VAL A 425 -12.20 35.61 0.41
CA VAL A 425 -12.06 34.38 1.18
C VAL A 425 -13.36 34.10 1.88
N VAL A 426 -14.03 33.01 1.51
CA VAL A 426 -15.25 32.55 2.20
C VAL A 426 -14.90 31.90 3.53
N THR A 427 -13.95 30.97 3.49
CA THR A 427 -13.44 30.31 4.70
C THR A 427 -12.04 29.70 4.46
N ARG A 428 -11.28 29.60 5.55
CA ARG A 428 -10.02 28.81 5.59
C ARG A 428 -10.19 27.70 6.58
N LEU A 429 -10.02 26.50 6.09
CA LEU A 429 -10.10 25.27 6.86
C LEU A 429 -8.75 24.54 6.74
N ARG A 430 -8.58 23.49 7.53
CA ARG A 430 -7.35 22.71 7.46
C ARG A 430 -7.19 22.06 6.09
N GLY A 431 -6.10 22.40 5.38
CA GLY A 431 -5.73 21.86 4.07
C GLY A 431 -6.64 22.26 2.92
N VAL A 432 -7.59 23.19 3.13
CA VAL A 432 -8.54 23.66 2.10
C VAL A 432 -8.94 25.10 2.35
N THR A 433 -8.90 25.92 1.32
CA THR A 433 -9.40 27.30 1.34
C THR A 433 -10.53 27.45 0.32
N VAL A 434 -11.62 28.09 0.69
CA VAL A 434 -12.73 28.42 -0.20
C VAL A 434 -12.65 29.88 -0.58
N LEU A 435 -12.58 30.12 -1.88
CA LEU A 435 -12.48 31.45 -2.48
C LEU A 435 -13.73 31.75 -3.32
N ARG A 436 -14.13 33.01 -3.39
CA ARG A 436 -15.20 33.51 -4.26
C ARG A 436 -14.70 34.65 -5.12
N ARG A 437 -15.23 34.70 -6.34
CA ARG A 437 -14.99 35.75 -7.33
C ARG A 437 -15.72 37.04 -7.00
#